data_e74105b091fe87c6c4859798f78b53ca
#
_entry.id   e74105b091fe87c6c4859798f78b53ca
#
_cell.length_a   1.000
_cell.length_b   1.000
_cell.length_c   1.000
_cell.angle_alpha   90.00
_cell.angle_beta   90.00
_cell.angle_gamma   90.00
#
_symmetry.space_group_name_H-M   'P 1'
#
loop_
_entity.id
_entity.type
_entity.pdbx_description
1 polymer ?
#
loop_
_entity_poly.entity_id
_entity_poly.type
_entity_poly.pdbx_seq_one_letter_code
_entity_poly.pdbx_strand_id
1 'polypeptide(L)'
;MTLKSLLLLIPTLLSQAQTPLFIDAKATVTGQWKGRETRTLDTLNVPSLPPSALTRFGGLSDEKRPATGFFLVEKINDRWWLIDPEGGRFIFAGLCSLKPESQLAAKEPFEKRFGSPQAWASKTLDLLRELRFNGCGGFSDHHTLRSAENPLPYTVTLNLMSGFARSLGLTHSEAGHTGYQDDVLPVFEPGFEAFCAKQCQERLTAMRDDPYLVGVFSDNELPVKKDMLDRMLKRTDATKAAAETFIADKGPLTDDLRRDFVQHVFDTYFRITTQAIRAALPHHLCLGSRFHGPAKHASGAWKAAGRWCDAISMNYYDHWSPQKEHLQQWHDWSGKPCLITEFYVKGMDSGMANTSGAGWVVKTQADRGAFYQNFALALLESKTCVGWHWFKYMDNDPSNTKTDASNRDSNKGILDARFNPYPPLLEAMSKLNHRLYPLIDHLDTANGNGS
;
A
#
# COMPACT_ATOMS: atom_id res chain seq x y z
N MET A 1 -0.60 -17.13 -73.58
CA MET A 1 -1.24 -17.06 -72.26
C MET A 1 -0.21 -16.51 -71.27
N THR A 2 -0.27 -15.22 -70.99
CA THR A 2 0.66 -14.51 -70.17
C THR A 2 0.11 -14.41 -68.73
N LEU A 3 0.79 -15.03 -67.74
CA LEU A 3 0.48 -14.93 -66.35
C LEU A 3 0.88 -13.54 -65.84
N LYS A 4 -0.08 -12.73 -65.41
CA LYS A 4 0.17 -11.49 -64.68
C LYS A 4 0.34 -11.82 -63.19
N SER A 5 1.55 -11.65 -62.65
CA SER A 5 1.84 -11.71 -61.22
C SER A 5 1.25 -10.48 -60.51
N LEU A 6 0.33 -10.71 -59.61
CA LEU A 6 -0.26 -9.71 -58.74
C LEU A 6 0.63 -9.57 -57.49
N LEU A 7 1.44 -8.50 -57.43
CA LEU A 7 2.16 -8.15 -56.19
C LEU A 7 1.16 -7.56 -55.16
N LEU A 8 0.87 -8.30 -54.10
CA LEU A 8 0.22 -7.77 -52.93
C LEU A 8 1.22 -6.91 -52.16
N LEU A 9 1.02 -5.61 -52.18
CA LEU A 9 1.68 -4.68 -51.22
C LEU A 9 1.03 -4.87 -49.86
N ILE A 10 1.76 -5.52 -48.95
CA ILE A 10 1.44 -5.54 -47.51
C ILE A 10 1.89 -4.19 -46.96
N PRO A 11 1.00 -3.34 -46.41
CA PRO A 11 1.42 -2.13 -45.78
C PRO A 11 2.17 -2.49 -44.47
N THR A 12 3.46 -2.26 -44.45
CA THR A 12 4.24 -2.24 -43.21
C THR A 12 3.73 -1.08 -42.38
N LEU A 13 2.94 -1.38 -41.34
CA LEU A 13 2.62 -0.45 -40.26
C LEU A 13 3.94 -0.13 -39.53
N LEU A 14 4.58 0.95 -39.94
CA LEU A 14 5.65 1.58 -39.16
C LEU A 14 5.03 2.00 -37.81
N SER A 15 5.31 1.24 -36.78
CA SER A 15 5.08 1.66 -35.40
C SER A 15 5.83 2.98 -35.19
N GLN A 16 5.12 4.09 -35.17
CA GLN A 16 5.73 5.38 -34.76
C GLN A 16 6.20 5.21 -33.32
N ALA A 17 7.51 5.23 -33.13
CA ALA A 17 8.08 5.29 -31.79
C ALA A 17 7.53 6.54 -31.11
N GLN A 18 6.75 6.34 -30.06
CA GLN A 18 6.21 7.47 -29.28
C GLN A 18 7.35 8.24 -28.60
N THR A 19 7.26 9.55 -28.63
CA THR A 19 8.18 10.41 -27.89
C THR A 19 8.02 10.14 -26.40
N PRO A 20 9.09 9.81 -25.66
CA PRO A 20 9.01 9.58 -24.22
C PRO A 20 8.46 10.82 -23.50
N LEU A 21 7.52 10.62 -22.59
CA LEU A 21 7.03 11.69 -21.71
C LEU A 21 7.99 11.85 -20.53
N PHE A 22 8.45 13.08 -20.31
CA PHE A 22 9.26 13.44 -19.14
C PHE A 22 8.51 14.42 -18.25
N ILE A 23 8.39 14.08 -16.97
CA ILE A 23 7.83 14.94 -15.93
C ILE A 23 8.97 15.49 -15.08
N ASP A 24 9.02 16.81 -14.94
CA ASP A 24 9.98 17.46 -14.05
C ASP A 24 9.62 17.16 -12.58
N ALA A 25 10.52 16.48 -11.88
CA ALA A 25 10.37 16.16 -10.48
C ALA A 25 11.65 16.41 -9.69
N LYS A 26 11.50 16.66 -8.39
CA LYS A 26 12.62 16.80 -7.45
C LYS A 26 12.35 15.97 -6.17
N ALA A 27 13.40 15.44 -5.58
CA ALA A 27 13.27 14.56 -4.40
C ALA A 27 12.83 15.33 -3.14
N THR A 28 13.23 16.59 -3.03
CA THR A 28 12.85 17.49 -1.93
C THR A 28 12.45 18.86 -2.50
N VAL A 29 11.74 19.67 -1.71
CA VAL A 29 11.30 21.00 -2.14
C VAL A 29 12.47 21.92 -2.54
N THR A 30 13.65 21.75 -1.93
CA THR A 30 14.88 22.48 -2.22
C THR A 30 15.75 21.81 -3.27
N GLY A 31 15.40 20.61 -3.74
CA GLY A 31 16.14 19.85 -4.73
C GLY A 31 16.07 20.45 -6.12
N GLN A 32 16.92 19.95 -7.01
CA GLN A 32 16.92 20.35 -8.42
C GLN A 32 15.84 19.59 -9.20
N TRP A 33 15.20 20.27 -10.14
CA TRP A 33 14.32 19.67 -11.12
C TRP A 33 15.09 18.74 -12.06
N LYS A 34 14.56 17.53 -12.24
CA LYS A 34 15.09 16.55 -13.19
C LYS A 34 13.92 15.91 -13.92
N GLY A 35 14.01 15.85 -15.24
CA GLY A 35 13.07 15.10 -16.06
C GLY A 35 13.06 13.64 -15.68
N ARG A 36 11.88 13.09 -15.40
CA ARG A 36 11.65 11.68 -15.09
C ARG A 36 10.83 11.07 -16.21
N GLU A 37 11.36 10.07 -16.86
CA GLU A 37 10.61 9.31 -17.84
C GLU A 37 9.36 8.73 -17.18
N THR A 38 8.21 8.93 -17.80
CA THR A 38 6.90 8.70 -17.21
C THR A 38 6.00 8.03 -18.23
N ARG A 39 5.43 6.91 -17.87
CA ARG A 39 4.46 6.20 -18.70
C ARG A 39 3.05 6.52 -18.24
N THR A 40 2.19 6.76 -19.22
CA THR A 40 0.76 6.97 -19.01
C THR A 40 -0.04 6.14 -20.00
N LEU A 41 -1.34 6.06 -19.81
CA LEU A 41 -2.20 5.37 -20.79
C LEU A 41 -2.09 5.97 -22.19
N ASP A 42 -1.84 7.28 -22.30
CA ASP A 42 -1.68 7.97 -23.59
C ASP A 42 -0.35 7.61 -24.26
N THR A 43 0.71 7.35 -23.45
CA THR A 43 2.01 6.92 -24.00
C THR A 43 2.07 5.43 -24.32
N LEU A 44 1.13 4.62 -23.85
CA LEU A 44 1.11 3.18 -24.10
C LEU A 44 0.28 2.77 -25.34
N ASN A 45 -0.45 3.72 -25.95
CA ASN A 45 -1.39 3.40 -27.05
C ASN A 45 -2.30 2.21 -26.75
N VAL A 46 -2.77 2.11 -25.51
CA VAL A 46 -3.68 1.02 -25.13
C VAL A 46 -4.97 1.16 -25.93
N PRO A 47 -5.39 0.13 -26.66
CA PRO A 47 -6.65 0.18 -27.43
C PRO A 47 -7.83 0.52 -26.53
N SER A 48 -8.90 1.08 -27.09
CA SER A 48 -10.16 1.18 -26.38
C SER A 48 -10.67 -0.23 -26.12
N LEU A 49 -10.68 -0.63 -24.84
CA LEU A 49 -11.15 -1.93 -24.40
C LEU A 49 -12.53 -1.77 -23.76
N PRO A 50 -13.44 -2.73 -23.94
CA PRO A 50 -14.75 -2.66 -23.29
C PRO A 50 -14.59 -2.69 -21.76
N PRO A 51 -15.51 -2.04 -21.02
CA PRO A 51 -15.48 -2.11 -19.56
C PRO A 51 -15.74 -3.54 -19.09
N SER A 52 -15.00 -3.97 -18.07
CA SER A 52 -15.19 -5.27 -17.45
C SER A 52 -16.45 -5.29 -16.57
N ALA A 53 -17.14 -6.42 -16.57
CA ALA A 53 -18.19 -6.68 -15.58
C ALA A 53 -17.54 -6.97 -14.22
N LEU A 54 -18.06 -6.35 -13.15
CA LEU A 54 -17.49 -6.43 -11.82
C LEU A 54 -18.46 -7.06 -10.82
N THR A 55 -17.92 -7.70 -9.81
CA THR A 55 -18.66 -8.09 -8.61
C THR A 55 -19.05 -6.86 -7.79
N ARG A 56 -19.88 -7.01 -6.77
CA ARG A 56 -20.19 -5.91 -5.85
C ARG A 56 -18.98 -5.40 -5.06
N PHE A 57 -17.92 -6.21 -4.94
CA PHE A 57 -16.67 -5.83 -4.30
C PHE A 57 -15.70 -5.10 -5.24
N GLY A 58 -15.94 -5.14 -6.54
CA GLY A 58 -15.11 -4.52 -7.56
C GLY A 58 -14.10 -5.48 -8.20
N GLY A 59 -14.17 -6.77 -7.94
CA GLY A 59 -13.39 -7.80 -8.64
C GLY A 59 -14.00 -8.13 -10.02
N LEU A 60 -13.16 -8.68 -10.90
CA LEU A 60 -13.56 -9.11 -12.24
C LEU A 60 -14.53 -10.30 -12.14
N SER A 61 -15.71 -10.20 -12.76
CA SER A 61 -16.78 -11.18 -12.61
C SER A 61 -16.77 -12.30 -13.64
N ASP A 62 -15.94 -12.23 -14.64
CA ASP A 62 -15.69 -13.33 -15.58
C ASP A 62 -14.75 -14.38 -14.95
N GLU A 63 -14.93 -15.65 -15.31
CA GLU A 63 -14.11 -16.76 -14.81
C GLU A 63 -13.99 -16.78 -13.27
N LYS A 64 -15.10 -16.64 -12.57
CA LYS A 64 -15.14 -16.64 -11.09
C LYS A 64 -14.60 -17.94 -10.50
N ARG A 65 -13.86 -17.80 -9.39
CA ARG A 65 -13.58 -18.88 -8.45
C ARG A 65 -14.81 -19.20 -7.60
N PRO A 66 -14.85 -20.32 -6.89
CA PRO A 66 -15.90 -20.57 -5.92
C PRO A 66 -16.00 -19.44 -4.90
N ALA A 67 -17.19 -18.92 -4.67
CA ALA A 67 -17.46 -17.91 -3.65
C ALA A 67 -17.19 -18.48 -2.25
N THR A 68 -16.38 -17.81 -1.45
CA THR A 68 -16.04 -18.24 -0.07
C THR A 68 -16.64 -17.35 1.00
N GLY A 69 -17.12 -16.18 0.60
CA GLY A 69 -17.60 -15.15 1.53
C GLY A 69 -16.49 -14.26 2.10
N PHE A 70 -15.22 -14.54 1.78
CA PHE A 70 -14.04 -13.81 2.28
C PHE A 70 -13.02 -13.56 1.18
N PHE A 71 -12.13 -12.58 1.39
CA PHE A 71 -11.01 -12.35 0.49
C PHE A 71 -9.94 -13.43 0.66
N LEU A 72 -9.41 -13.92 -0.46
CA LEU A 72 -8.33 -14.89 -0.52
C LEU A 72 -7.18 -14.36 -1.37
N VAL A 73 -6.03 -15.00 -1.27
CA VAL A 73 -4.85 -14.79 -2.13
C VAL A 73 -4.67 -16.03 -3.00
N GLU A 74 -4.59 -15.84 -4.32
CA GLU A 74 -4.37 -16.94 -5.26
C GLU A 74 -3.39 -16.52 -6.37
N LYS A 75 -2.51 -17.45 -6.78
CA LYS A 75 -1.70 -17.28 -7.98
C LYS A 75 -2.37 -17.99 -9.14
N ILE A 76 -2.82 -17.22 -10.14
CA ILE A 76 -3.46 -17.73 -11.36
C ILE A 76 -2.51 -17.50 -12.52
N ASN A 77 -2.07 -18.57 -13.15
CA ASN A 77 -0.96 -18.55 -14.10
C ASN A 77 0.29 -17.91 -13.46
N ASP A 78 0.83 -16.85 -14.04
CA ASP A 78 2.02 -16.17 -13.54
C ASP A 78 1.71 -14.96 -12.64
N ARG A 79 0.42 -14.62 -12.46
CA ARG A 79 -0.01 -13.42 -11.73
C ARG A 79 -0.64 -13.78 -10.39
N TRP A 80 -0.28 -13.00 -9.36
CA TRP A 80 -0.98 -13.01 -8.08
C TRP A 80 -2.22 -12.15 -8.11
N TRP A 81 -3.27 -12.64 -7.46
CA TRP A 81 -4.56 -11.98 -7.30
C TRP A 81 -5.03 -12.03 -5.86
N LEU A 82 -5.80 -11.05 -5.45
CA LEU A 82 -6.83 -11.29 -4.44
C LEU A 82 -8.04 -11.88 -5.15
N ILE A 83 -8.76 -12.76 -4.46
CA ILE A 83 -10.06 -13.27 -4.88
C ILE A 83 -11.07 -12.68 -3.93
N ASP A 84 -12.06 -11.99 -4.43
CA ASP A 84 -13.08 -11.38 -3.60
C ASP A 84 -14.11 -12.41 -3.06
N PRO A 85 -14.97 -12.04 -2.11
CA PRO A 85 -15.93 -12.96 -1.49
C PRO A 85 -16.90 -13.65 -2.47
N GLU A 86 -17.14 -13.09 -3.64
CA GLU A 86 -17.95 -13.68 -4.72
C GLU A 86 -17.14 -14.50 -5.73
N GLY A 87 -15.84 -14.66 -5.50
CA GLY A 87 -14.94 -15.41 -6.37
C GLY A 87 -14.31 -14.59 -7.51
N GLY A 88 -14.55 -13.28 -7.56
CA GLY A 88 -13.99 -12.40 -8.59
C GLY A 88 -12.49 -12.15 -8.41
N ARG A 89 -11.72 -12.13 -9.50
CA ARG A 89 -10.30 -11.72 -9.48
C ARG A 89 -10.21 -10.23 -9.13
N PHE A 90 -9.48 -9.89 -8.08
CA PHE A 90 -9.49 -8.57 -7.50
C PHE A 90 -8.07 -7.98 -7.37
N ILE A 91 -7.89 -6.74 -7.82
CA ILE A 91 -6.71 -5.91 -7.56
C ILE A 91 -7.16 -4.75 -6.67
N PHE A 92 -6.55 -4.60 -5.52
CA PHE A 92 -6.97 -3.65 -4.50
C PHE A 92 -6.44 -2.24 -4.77
N ALA A 93 -7.13 -1.48 -5.62
CA ALA A 93 -6.84 -0.07 -5.87
C ALA A 93 -7.59 0.82 -4.88
N GLY A 94 -6.89 1.41 -3.91
CA GLY A 94 -7.52 2.13 -2.81
C GLY A 94 -6.84 3.42 -2.40
N LEU A 95 -7.40 4.04 -1.35
CA LEU A 95 -6.87 5.25 -0.70
C LEU A 95 -6.66 5.01 0.79
N CYS A 96 -5.58 5.58 1.33
CA CYS A 96 -5.33 5.63 2.77
C CYS A 96 -5.99 6.83 3.44
N SER A 97 -6.17 6.72 4.77
CA SER A 97 -6.61 7.81 5.64
C SER A 97 -7.93 8.44 5.20
N LEU A 98 -8.88 7.62 4.79
CA LEU A 98 -10.26 8.05 4.53
C LEU A 98 -10.91 8.39 5.87
N LYS A 99 -10.75 9.61 6.30
CA LYS A 99 -11.36 10.19 7.50
C LYS A 99 -11.45 11.70 7.34
N PRO A 100 -12.49 12.33 7.89
CA PRO A 100 -12.50 13.77 7.99
C PRO A 100 -11.44 14.17 9.02
N GLU A 101 -10.51 15.02 8.61
CA GLU A 101 -9.53 15.55 9.55
C GLU A 101 -10.24 16.52 10.52
N SER A 102 -9.94 16.40 11.83
CA SER A 102 -10.52 17.26 12.88
C SER A 102 -9.86 18.64 12.93
N GLN A 103 -9.63 19.23 11.77
CA GLN A 103 -8.94 20.52 11.61
C GLN A 103 -9.92 21.67 11.57
N LEU A 104 -9.51 22.84 12.04
CA LEU A 104 -10.36 24.04 12.00
C LEU A 104 -10.80 24.39 10.58
N ALA A 105 -9.87 24.30 9.62
CA ALA A 105 -10.17 24.58 8.21
C ALA A 105 -11.21 23.63 7.60
N ALA A 106 -11.32 22.40 8.11
CA ALA A 106 -12.25 21.39 7.62
C ALA A 106 -13.62 21.44 8.29
N LYS A 107 -13.76 22.06 9.48
CA LYS A 107 -14.98 22.01 10.30
C LYS A 107 -16.20 22.59 9.61
N GLU A 108 -16.15 23.85 9.20
CA GLU A 108 -17.27 24.50 8.51
C GLU A 108 -17.57 23.85 7.15
N PRO A 109 -16.58 23.58 6.27
CA PRO A 109 -16.82 22.83 5.05
C PRO A 109 -17.43 21.44 5.27
N PHE A 110 -17.05 20.73 6.33
CA PHE A 110 -17.63 19.44 6.69
C PHE A 110 -19.12 19.57 7.02
N GLU A 111 -19.46 20.48 7.95
CA GLU A 111 -20.85 20.72 8.34
C GLU A 111 -21.72 21.14 7.16
N LYS A 112 -21.24 22.06 6.33
CA LYS A 112 -21.97 22.54 5.14
C LYS A 112 -22.14 21.47 4.07
N ARG A 113 -21.15 20.62 3.85
CA ARG A 113 -21.13 19.63 2.75
C ARG A 113 -21.78 18.32 3.12
N PHE A 114 -21.61 17.89 4.36
CA PHE A 114 -21.99 16.56 4.83
C PHE A 114 -23.00 16.59 5.99
N GLY A 115 -22.83 17.46 6.96
CA GLY A 115 -23.69 17.59 8.14
C GLY A 115 -23.57 16.43 9.14
N SER A 116 -23.09 15.26 8.72
CA SER A 116 -22.89 14.10 9.61
C SER A 116 -21.78 13.18 9.11
N PRO A 117 -21.16 12.37 10.00
CA PRO A 117 -20.19 11.34 9.61
C PRO A 117 -20.75 10.31 8.63
N GLN A 118 -22.03 9.92 8.78
CA GLN A 118 -22.69 8.95 7.91
C GLN A 118 -22.87 9.51 6.49
N ALA A 119 -23.33 10.76 6.36
CA ALA A 119 -23.44 11.42 5.06
C ALA A 119 -22.07 11.65 4.41
N TRP A 120 -21.05 11.95 5.22
CA TRP A 120 -19.66 12.01 4.74
C TRP A 120 -19.21 10.65 4.19
N ALA A 121 -19.45 9.57 4.93
CA ALA A 121 -19.05 8.23 4.48
C ALA A 121 -19.74 7.86 3.16
N SER A 122 -21.05 8.05 3.06
CA SER A 122 -21.81 7.77 1.83
C SER A 122 -21.23 8.53 0.63
N LYS A 123 -21.12 9.86 0.72
CA LYS A 123 -20.59 10.70 -0.38
C LYS A 123 -19.13 10.38 -0.71
N THR A 124 -18.32 10.02 0.29
CA THR A 124 -16.92 9.62 0.06
C THR A 124 -16.84 8.31 -0.69
N LEU A 125 -17.64 7.31 -0.30
CA LEU A 125 -17.70 6.01 -0.98
C LEU A 125 -18.23 6.16 -2.42
N ASP A 126 -19.18 7.05 -2.65
CA ASP A 126 -19.69 7.35 -3.99
C ASP A 126 -18.60 7.98 -4.87
N LEU A 127 -17.86 8.96 -4.34
CA LEU A 127 -16.69 9.53 -5.03
C LEU A 127 -15.65 8.45 -5.39
N LEU A 128 -15.35 7.53 -4.48
CA LEU A 128 -14.42 6.44 -4.76
C LEU A 128 -14.92 5.54 -5.90
N ARG A 129 -16.21 5.20 -5.92
CA ARG A 129 -16.82 4.42 -7.00
C ARG A 129 -16.77 5.14 -8.34
N GLU A 130 -17.07 6.44 -8.38
CA GLU A 130 -16.94 7.27 -9.58
C GLU A 130 -15.52 7.24 -10.13
N LEU A 131 -14.52 7.28 -9.26
CA LEU A 131 -13.11 7.19 -9.62
C LEU A 131 -12.60 5.76 -9.83
N ARG A 132 -13.48 4.75 -9.65
CA ARG A 132 -13.13 3.32 -9.72
C ARG A 132 -12.03 2.89 -8.75
N PHE A 133 -11.90 3.57 -7.61
CA PHE A 133 -11.25 2.96 -6.46
C PHE A 133 -12.20 1.94 -5.85
N ASN A 134 -11.66 0.80 -5.48
CA ASN A 134 -12.46 -0.32 -4.96
C ASN A 134 -12.19 -0.62 -3.48
N GLY A 135 -11.57 0.32 -2.75
CA GLY A 135 -11.43 0.10 -1.32
C GLY A 135 -10.73 1.17 -0.51
N CYS A 136 -10.80 0.94 0.81
CA CYS A 136 -10.33 1.83 1.86
C CYS A 136 -9.09 1.23 2.52
N GLY A 137 -7.95 1.90 2.33
CA GLY A 137 -6.65 1.48 2.87
C GLY A 137 -6.45 1.84 4.35
N GLY A 138 -5.23 1.64 4.83
CA GLY A 138 -4.85 1.88 6.22
C GLY A 138 -5.19 3.27 6.74
N PHE A 139 -5.39 3.38 8.05
CA PHE A 139 -5.73 4.62 8.78
C PHE A 139 -7.08 5.26 8.42
N SER A 140 -7.93 4.57 7.67
CA SER A 140 -9.28 5.02 7.36
C SER A 140 -10.23 4.85 8.56
N ASP A 141 -11.27 5.68 8.65
CA ASP A 141 -12.34 5.52 9.63
C ASP A 141 -13.24 4.34 9.19
N HIS A 142 -12.71 3.13 9.36
CA HIS A 142 -13.40 1.91 8.97
C HIS A 142 -14.71 1.70 9.73
N HIS A 143 -14.87 2.23 10.94
CA HIS A 143 -16.09 2.12 11.71
C HIS A 143 -17.27 2.83 11.01
N THR A 144 -17.05 4.08 10.60
CA THR A 144 -18.08 4.86 9.89
C THR A 144 -18.26 4.36 8.46
N LEU A 145 -17.17 4.06 7.74
CA LEU A 145 -17.22 3.63 6.33
C LEU A 145 -17.93 2.27 6.14
N ARG A 146 -17.66 1.28 7.01
CA ARG A 146 -18.27 -0.05 6.90
C ARG A 146 -19.75 -0.07 7.26
N SER A 147 -20.22 0.92 8.02
CA SER A 147 -21.64 1.05 8.39
C SER A 147 -22.49 1.77 7.36
N ALA A 148 -21.91 2.24 6.26
CA ALA A 148 -22.66 2.82 5.14
C ALA A 148 -23.52 1.74 4.46
N GLU A 149 -24.61 2.15 3.82
CA GLU A 149 -25.54 1.24 3.10
C GLU A 149 -24.80 0.39 2.04
N ASN A 150 -23.87 1.03 1.32
CA ASN A 150 -23.07 0.39 0.30
C ASN A 150 -21.56 0.57 0.66
N PRO A 151 -20.98 -0.27 1.52
CA PRO A 151 -19.57 -0.16 1.87
C PRO A 151 -18.66 -0.60 0.71
N LEU A 152 -17.38 -0.22 0.79
CA LEU A 152 -16.31 -0.75 -0.04
C LEU A 152 -15.40 -1.66 0.78
N PRO A 153 -14.68 -2.58 0.16
CA PRO A 153 -13.62 -3.34 0.79
C PRO A 153 -12.69 -2.45 1.62
N TYR A 154 -12.29 -2.90 2.81
CA TYR A 154 -11.49 -2.09 3.70
C TYR A 154 -10.43 -2.91 4.47
N THR A 155 -9.46 -2.22 5.05
CA THR A 155 -8.43 -2.80 5.92
C THR A 155 -8.44 -2.15 7.29
N VAL A 156 -7.92 -2.88 8.29
CA VAL A 156 -7.75 -2.39 9.67
C VAL A 156 -6.27 -2.37 10.03
N THR A 157 -5.80 -1.32 10.71
CA THR A 157 -4.45 -1.24 11.26
C THR A 157 -4.51 -1.32 12.78
N LEU A 158 -3.84 -2.30 13.38
CA LEU A 158 -3.94 -2.59 14.83
C LEU A 158 -2.91 -1.84 15.67
N ASN A 159 -1.68 -1.64 15.16
CA ASN A 159 -0.58 -1.07 15.91
C ASN A 159 -0.24 -1.89 17.18
N LEU A 160 -0.10 -3.21 17.04
CA LEU A 160 0.10 -4.13 18.17
C LEU A 160 1.45 -3.90 18.86
N MET A 161 2.54 -3.90 18.10
CA MET A 161 3.89 -3.69 18.66
C MET A 161 4.03 -2.27 19.20
N SER A 162 3.58 -1.26 18.48
CA SER A 162 3.68 0.13 18.94
C SER A 162 2.80 0.39 20.17
N GLY A 163 1.64 -0.26 20.26
CA GLY A 163 0.76 -0.22 21.43
C GLY A 163 1.41 -0.88 22.65
N PHE A 164 1.98 -2.07 22.47
CA PHE A 164 2.68 -2.79 23.53
C PHE A 164 3.92 -2.02 24.01
N ALA A 165 4.80 -1.61 23.09
CA ALA A 165 6.00 -0.85 23.46
C ALA A 165 5.66 0.47 24.15
N ARG A 166 4.55 1.13 23.78
CA ARG A 166 4.05 2.32 24.47
C ARG A 166 3.63 2.02 25.91
N SER A 167 2.99 0.89 26.15
CA SER A 167 2.60 0.48 27.51
C SER A 167 3.80 0.23 28.44
N LEU A 168 4.97 -0.06 27.84
CA LEU A 168 6.25 -0.21 28.54
C LEU A 168 7.06 1.09 28.63
N GLY A 169 6.59 2.20 28.06
CA GLY A 169 7.33 3.46 28.00
C GLY A 169 8.52 3.45 27.00
N LEU A 170 8.54 2.51 26.05
CA LEU A 170 9.64 2.28 25.11
C LEU A 170 9.43 2.95 23.75
N THR A 171 8.51 3.91 23.64
CA THR A 171 8.23 4.63 22.38
C THR A 171 8.39 6.13 22.53
N HIS A 172 8.67 6.78 21.41
CA HIS A 172 8.60 8.22 21.26
C HIS A 172 7.93 8.58 19.93
N SER A 173 7.60 9.86 19.73
CA SER A 173 6.99 10.34 18.51
C SER A 173 8.07 10.69 17.49
N GLU A 174 7.99 10.12 16.29
CA GLU A 174 8.76 10.53 15.15
C GLU A 174 7.86 11.02 14.01
N ALA A 175 8.42 11.76 13.05
CA ALA A 175 7.66 12.24 11.91
C ALA A 175 7.26 11.06 11.00
N GLY A 176 5.96 10.81 10.92
CA GLY A 176 5.38 9.76 10.06
C GLY A 176 5.17 8.41 10.74
N HIS A 177 5.86 8.11 11.85
CA HIS A 177 5.74 6.81 12.48
C HIS A 177 6.02 6.83 13.99
N THR A 178 5.89 5.69 14.63
CA THR A 178 6.30 5.51 16.04
C THR A 178 7.79 5.21 16.10
N GLY A 179 8.55 6.02 16.83
CA GLY A 179 9.92 5.72 17.21
C GLY A 179 9.98 4.72 18.37
N TYR A 180 11.03 3.91 18.39
CA TYR A 180 11.29 2.93 19.45
C TYR A 180 12.61 3.25 20.12
N GLN A 181 12.69 3.05 21.43
CA GLN A 181 13.92 3.24 22.18
C GLN A 181 15.04 2.37 21.57
N ASP A 182 16.16 2.99 21.21
CA ASP A 182 17.30 2.37 20.54
C ASP A 182 16.98 1.68 19.20
N ASP A 183 15.83 2.01 18.57
CA ASP A 183 15.27 1.29 17.42
C ASP A 183 15.07 -0.22 17.66
N VAL A 184 14.76 -0.63 18.87
CA VAL A 184 14.59 -2.02 19.28
C VAL A 184 13.12 -2.35 19.46
N LEU A 185 12.67 -3.45 18.86
CA LEU A 185 11.33 -4.00 19.04
C LEU A 185 11.33 -4.88 20.30
N PRO A 186 10.47 -4.60 21.32
CA PRO A 186 10.40 -5.41 22.54
C PRO A 186 9.60 -6.71 22.34
N VAL A 187 9.90 -7.44 21.25
CA VAL A 187 9.14 -8.63 20.82
C VAL A 187 9.31 -9.82 21.77
N PHE A 188 10.42 -9.84 22.52
CA PHE A 188 10.73 -10.90 23.50
C PHE A 188 10.29 -10.54 24.92
N GLU A 189 9.76 -9.34 25.14
CA GLU A 189 9.31 -8.93 26.46
C GLU A 189 8.08 -9.74 26.89
N PRO A 190 8.04 -10.19 28.17
CA PRO A 190 6.89 -10.89 28.72
C PRO A 190 5.60 -10.08 28.54
N GLY A 191 4.52 -10.77 28.19
CA GLY A 191 3.21 -10.16 28.03
C GLY A 191 2.89 -9.71 26.59
N PHE A 192 3.82 -9.68 25.64
CA PHE A 192 3.51 -9.27 24.25
C PHE A 192 2.45 -10.16 23.62
N GLU A 193 2.53 -11.48 23.80
CA GLU A 193 1.55 -12.44 23.26
C GLU A 193 0.16 -12.21 23.87
N ALA A 194 0.07 -12.06 25.18
CA ALA A 194 -1.18 -11.79 25.88
C ALA A 194 -1.78 -10.43 25.48
N PHE A 195 -0.93 -9.42 25.30
CA PHE A 195 -1.35 -8.10 24.81
C PHE A 195 -1.97 -8.22 23.41
N CYS A 196 -1.31 -8.91 22.49
CA CYS A 196 -1.81 -9.11 21.12
C CYS A 196 -3.15 -9.86 21.11
N ALA A 197 -3.26 -10.94 21.87
CA ALA A 197 -4.50 -11.72 22.00
C ALA A 197 -5.66 -10.84 22.49
N LYS A 198 -5.44 -10.06 23.54
CA LYS A 198 -6.43 -9.15 24.09
C LYS A 198 -6.85 -8.08 23.07
N GLN A 199 -5.88 -7.38 22.46
CA GLN A 199 -6.18 -6.32 21.47
C GLN A 199 -6.93 -6.85 20.26
N CYS A 200 -6.58 -8.02 19.74
CA CYS A 200 -7.29 -8.63 18.62
C CYS A 200 -8.70 -9.04 19.02
N GLN A 201 -8.89 -9.67 20.18
CA GLN A 201 -10.21 -10.06 20.66
C GLN A 201 -11.14 -8.83 20.83
N GLU A 202 -10.66 -7.77 21.44
CA GLU A 202 -11.46 -6.57 21.70
C GLU A 202 -11.82 -5.79 20.44
N ARG A 203 -10.90 -5.71 19.47
CA ARG A 203 -11.03 -4.81 18.33
C ARG A 203 -11.53 -5.47 17.05
N LEU A 204 -11.40 -6.79 16.92
CA LEU A 204 -11.68 -7.49 15.66
C LEU A 204 -12.92 -8.38 15.71
N THR A 205 -13.35 -8.88 16.86
CA THR A 205 -14.44 -9.86 16.95
C THR A 205 -15.74 -9.41 16.27
N ALA A 206 -16.07 -8.12 16.35
CA ALA A 206 -17.26 -7.56 15.70
C ALA A 206 -17.18 -7.54 14.15
N MET A 207 -16.01 -7.86 13.58
CA MET A 207 -15.79 -7.91 12.12
C MET A 207 -15.53 -9.34 11.62
N ARG A 208 -15.75 -10.36 12.46
CA ARG A 208 -15.42 -11.76 12.16
C ARG A 208 -16.07 -12.29 10.88
N ASP A 209 -17.29 -11.88 10.63
CA ASP A 209 -18.09 -12.35 9.51
C ASP A 209 -18.34 -11.24 8.47
N ASP A 210 -17.53 -10.16 8.49
CA ASP A 210 -17.68 -9.03 7.59
C ASP A 210 -17.02 -9.31 6.24
N PRO A 211 -17.77 -9.54 5.15
CA PRO A 211 -17.19 -9.87 3.85
C PRO A 211 -16.45 -8.70 3.21
N TYR A 212 -16.62 -7.47 3.70
CA TYR A 212 -15.92 -6.30 3.17
C TYR A 212 -14.54 -6.09 3.82
N LEU A 213 -14.23 -6.76 4.93
CA LEU A 213 -12.90 -6.71 5.52
C LEU A 213 -11.92 -7.54 4.67
N VAL A 214 -11.03 -6.89 3.94
CA VAL A 214 -9.98 -7.57 3.16
C VAL A 214 -8.99 -8.24 4.10
N GLY A 215 -8.52 -7.50 5.10
CA GLY A 215 -7.54 -8.01 6.04
C GLY A 215 -7.02 -6.97 7.01
N VAL A 216 -6.02 -7.39 7.79
CA VAL A 216 -5.51 -6.63 8.93
C VAL A 216 -4.01 -6.40 8.79
N PHE A 217 -3.59 -5.15 9.01
CA PHE A 217 -2.19 -4.80 9.24
C PHE A 217 -1.90 -4.86 10.74
N SER A 218 -0.88 -5.62 11.12
CA SER A 218 -0.48 -5.76 12.53
C SER A 218 0.11 -4.48 13.13
N ASP A 219 0.89 -3.75 12.32
CA ASP A 219 1.52 -2.49 12.68
C ASP A 219 1.77 -1.58 11.46
N ASN A 220 2.52 -0.49 11.68
CA ASN A 220 3.00 0.40 10.64
C ASN A 220 4.48 0.76 10.86
N GLU A 221 5.30 0.56 9.82
CA GLU A 221 6.67 1.08 9.69
C GLU A 221 7.59 0.72 10.88
N LEU A 222 7.57 -0.55 11.28
CA LEU A 222 8.47 -1.05 12.30
C LEU A 222 9.94 -0.88 11.87
N PRO A 223 10.85 -0.48 12.77
CA PRO A 223 12.26 -0.35 12.44
C PRO A 223 12.88 -1.70 12.06
N VAL A 224 13.56 -1.72 10.92
CA VAL A 224 14.34 -2.86 10.46
C VAL A 224 15.80 -2.41 10.34
N LYS A 225 16.62 -2.80 11.30
CA LYS A 225 18.03 -2.38 11.39
C LYS A 225 18.96 -3.57 11.20
N LYS A 226 20.03 -3.41 10.43
CA LYS A 226 21.03 -4.47 10.19
C LYS A 226 21.78 -4.84 11.48
N ASP A 227 21.95 -3.88 12.37
CA ASP A 227 22.64 -3.99 13.66
C ASP A 227 21.67 -4.29 14.83
N MET A 228 20.49 -4.85 14.55
CA MET A 228 19.46 -5.15 15.56
C MET A 228 20.00 -6.05 16.68
N LEU A 229 20.80 -7.06 16.35
CA LEU A 229 21.44 -7.94 17.35
C LEU A 229 22.35 -7.15 18.29
N ASP A 230 23.22 -6.30 17.74
CA ASP A 230 24.16 -5.48 18.55
C ASP A 230 23.43 -4.47 19.45
N ARG A 231 22.29 -3.94 18.99
CA ARG A 231 21.42 -3.05 19.78
C ARG A 231 20.76 -3.82 20.93
N MET A 232 20.22 -4.99 20.66
CA MET A 232 19.54 -5.84 21.67
C MET A 232 20.53 -6.32 22.74
N LEU A 233 21.77 -6.62 22.42
CA LEU A 233 22.81 -6.98 23.39
C LEU A 233 23.14 -5.87 24.38
N LYS A 234 22.90 -4.61 24.03
CA LYS A 234 23.12 -3.44 24.91
C LYS A 234 21.97 -3.18 25.88
N ARG A 235 20.85 -3.85 25.70
CA ARG A 235 19.67 -3.73 26.58
C ARG A 235 19.93 -4.40 27.94
N THR A 236 18.99 -4.17 28.88
CA THR A 236 19.03 -4.76 30.22
C THR A 236 17.76 -5.56 30.55
N ASP A 237 16.90 -5.74 29.56
CA ASP A 237 15.60 -6.41 29.63
C ASP A 237 15.63 -7.82 28.98
N ALA A 238 14.47 -8.48 28.87
CA ALA A 238 14.36 -9.80 28.26
C ALA A 238 14.86 -9.86 26.81
N THR A 239 14.89 -8.75 26.12
CA THR A 239 15.43 -8.60 24.77
C THR A 239 16.91 -8.96 24.70
N LYS A 240 17.72 -8.58 25.71
CA LYS A 240 19.14 -8.96 25.82
C LYS A 240 19.29 -10.46 25.97
N ALA A 241 18.55 -11.06 26.90
CA ALA A 241 18.63 -12.51 27.14
C ALA A 241 18.30 -13.32 25.89
N ALA A 242 17.32 -12.89 25.10
CA ALA A 242 16.98 -13.51 23.81
C ALA A 242 18.12 -13.40 22.80
N ALA A 243 18.79 -12.24 22.72
CA ALA A 243 19.95 -12.03 21.84
C ALA A 243 21.15 -12.93 22.25
N GLU A 244 21.44 -13.03 23.56
CA GLU A 244 22.49 -13.87 24.11
C GLU A 244 22.21 -15.37 23.84
N THR A 245 20.97 -15.81 24.05
CA THR A 245 20.53 -17.18 23.74
C THR A 245 20.70 -17.50 22.26
N PHE A 246 20.30 -16.57 21.38
CA PHE A 246 20.45 -16.77 19.94
C PHE A 246 21.93 -16.96 19.53
N ILE A 247 22.86 -16.16 20.11
CA ILE A 247 24.30 -16.31 19.83
C ILE A 247 24.81 -17.64 20.35
N ALA A 248 24.42 -18.05 21.56
CA ALA A 248 24.84 -19.33 22.15
C ALA A 248 24.42 -20.52 21.29
N ASP A 249 23.24 -20.46 20.68
CA ASP A 249 22.71 -21.53 19.82
C ASP A 249 23.31 -21.54 18.41
N LYS A 250 23.68 -20.38 17.85
CA LYS A 250 24.03 -20.22 16.43
C LYS A 250 25.51 -19.99 16.17
N GLY A 251 26.30 -19.62 17.17
CA GLY A 251 27.74 -19.42 17.08
C GLY A 251 28.19 -17.96 17.04
N PRO A 252 29.42 -17.68 16.56
CA PRO A 252 30.07 -16.39 16.73
C PRO A 252 29.37 -15.27 15.96
N LEU A 253 29.54 -14.04 16.46
CA LEU A 253 28.97 -12.84 15.93
C LEU A 253 29.55 -12.48 14.53
N THR A 254 28.82 -12.80 13.48
CA THR A 254 29.12 -12.52 12.07
C THR A 254 28.02 -11.68 11.44
N ASP A 255 28.24 -11.15 10.24
CA ASP A 255 27.19 -10.42 9.51
C ASP A 255 26.06 -11.35 9.06
N ASP A 256 26.35 -12.62 8.78
CA ASP A 256 25.33 -13.62 8.50
C ASP A 256 24.46 -13.84 9.73
N LEU A 257 25.07 -14.00 10.91
CA LEU A 257 24.34 -14.15 12.16
C LEU A 257 23.45 -12.92 12.45
N ARG A 258 23.91 -11.71 12.16
CA ARG A 258 23.08 -10.50 12.29
C ARG A 258 21.88 -10.52 11.37
N ARG A 259 22.05 -10.97 10.12
CA ARG A 259 20.92 -11.13 9.18
C ARG A 259 19.92 -12.18 9.63
N ASP A 260 20.41 -13.31 10.13
CA ASP A 260 19.57 -14.39 10.68
C ASP A 260 18.83 -13.95 11.94
N PHE A 261 19.45 -13.09 12.76
CA PHE A 261 18.78 -12.51 13.93
C PHE A 261 17.64 -11.57 13.55
N VAL A 262 17.80 -10.74 12.52
CA VAL A 262 16.68 -9.93 12.00
C VAL A 262 15.51 -10.83 11.60
N GLN A 263 15.80 -11.95 10.93
CA GLN A 263 14.76 -12.92 10.59
C GLN A 263 14.11 -13.51 11.86
N HIS A 264 14.88 -13.87 12.87
CA HIS A 264 14.39 -14.42 14.14
C HIS A 264 13.45 -13.44 14.89
N VAL A 265 13.82 -12.17 14.96
CA VAL A 265 12.99 -11.11 15.56
C VAL A 265 11.67 -11.00 14.85
N PHE A 266 11.67 -10.89 13.52
CA PHE A 266 10.45 -10.74 12.74
C PHE A 266 9.64 -12.04 12.65
N ASP A 267 10.28 -13.21 12.70
CA ASP A 267 9.58 -14.49 12.78
C ASP A 267 8.78 -14.62 14.08
N THR A 268 9.39 -14.24 15.21
CA THR A 268 8.72 -14.18 16.51
C THR A 268 7.56 -13.18 16.49
N TYR A 269 7.81 -11.97 15.97
CA TYR A 269 6.80 -10.93 15.86
C TYR A 269 5.59 -11.37 15.02
N PHE A 270 5.82 -11.85 13.78
CA PHE A 270 4.73 -12.26 12.89
C PHE A 270 4.01 -13.51 13.40
N ARG A 271 4.70 -14.45 14.00
CA ARG A 271 4.06 -15.60 14.64
C ARG A 271 3.03 -15.16 15.67
N ILE A 272 3.43 -14.32 16.62
CA ILE A 272 2.58 -13.85 17.71
C ILE A 272 1.40 -13.05 17.16
N THR A 273 1.66 -12.06 16.34
CA THR A 273 0.62 -11.15 15.85
C THR A 273 -0.36 -11.86 14.92
N THR A 274 0.13 -12.72 14.02
CA THR A 274 -0.74 -13.46 13.10
C THR A 274 -1.59 -14.50 13.81
N GLN A 275 -1.05 -15.20 14.81
CA GLN A 275 -1.83 -16.13 15.64
C GLN A 275 -2.96 -15.40 16.38
N ALA A 276 -2.68 -14.23 16.95
CA ALA A 276 -3.68 -13.42 17.63
C ALA A 276 -4.77 -12.92 16.66
N ILE A 277 -4.38 -12.45 15.46
CA ILE A 277 -5.32 -12.01 14.43
C ILE A 277 -6.20 -13.17 13.98
N ARG A 278 -5.63 -14.34 13.65
CA ARG A 278 -6.38 -15.50 13.17
C ARG A 278 -7.30 -16.10 14.22
N ALA A 279 -6.96 -16.00 15.51
CA ALA A 279 -7.85 -16.42 16.59
C ALA A 279 -9.16 -15.57 16.62
N ALA A 280 -9.08 -14.28 16.34
CA ALA A 280 -10.23 -13.39 16.26
C ALA A 280 -10.93 -13.44 14.89
N LEU A 281 -10.16 -13.53 13.82
CA LEU A 281 -10.59 -13.44 12.41
C LEU A 281 -10.05 -14.65 11.60
N PRO A 282 -10.65 -15.83 11.70
CA PRO A 282 -10.09 -17.06 11.11
C PRO A 282 -10.04 -17.06 9.57
N HIS A 283 -10.82 -16.21 8.90
CA HIS A 283 -10.99 -16.21 7.45
C HIS A 283 -10.44 -14.97 6.74
N HIS A 284 -9.98 -13.96 7.50
CA HIS A 284 -9.50 -12.72 6.92
C HIS A 284 -7.97 -12.71 6.76
N LEU A 285 -7.48 -11.93 5.82
CA LEU A 285 -6.06 -11.89 5.48
C LEU A 285 -5.21 -11.19 6.54
N CYS A 286 -4.05 -11.75 6.84
CA CYS A 286 -2.99 -11.10 7.60
C CYS A 286 -2.05 -10.41 6.59
N LEU A 287 -2.00 -9.08 6.62
CA LEU A 287 -1.34 -8.26 5.60
C LEU A 287 0.03 -7.71 6.03
N GLY A 288 0.56 -8.18 7.15
CA GLY A 288 1.87 -7.76 7.68
C GLY A 288 1.86 -6.40 8.36
N SER A 289 3.05 -5.78 8.44
CA SER A 289 3.31 -4.59 9.25
C SER A 289 3.59 -3.33 8.43
N ARG A 290 3.18 -3.27 7.18
CA ARG A 290 3.40 -2.13 6.28
C ARG A 290 4.88 -1.72 6.30
N PHE A 291 5.75 -2.56 5.79
CA PHE A 291 7.20 -2.32 5.74
C PHE A 291 7.53 -0.95 5.11
N HIS A 292 8.64 -0.36 5.54
CA HIS A 292 9.06 0.96 5.07
C HIS A 292 10.60 1.07 5.00
N GLY A 293 11.09 1.98 4.19
CA GLY A 293 12.49 2.41 4.14
C GLY A 293 13.48 1.24 4.01
N PRO A 294 14.39 1.02 5.00
CA PRO A 294 15.41 -0.03 4.95
C PRO A 294 14.85 -1.46 4.85
N ALA A 295 13.60 -1.69 5.27
CA ALA A 295 12.96 -3.00 5.19
C ALA A 295 12.94 -3.56 3.76
N LYS A 296 12.91 -2.70 2.73
CA LYS A 296 12.94 -3.12 1.32
C LYS A 296 14.18 -3.97 0.94
N HIS A 297 15.25 -3.91 1.76
CA HIS A 297 16.50 -4.64 1.54
C HIS A 297 16.77 -5.73 2.62
N ALA A 298 15.83 -5.96 3.53
CA ALA A 298 16.00 -6.86 4.66
C ALA A 298 15.39 -8.25 4.39
N SER A 299 16.09 -9.09 3.62
CA SER A 299 15.60 -10.43 3.23
C SER A 299 15.08 -11.26 4.41
N GLY A 300 15.69 -11.18 5.60
CA GLY A 300 15.25 -11.89 6.79
C GLY A 300 13.84 -11.50 7.23
N ALA A 301 13.51 -10.19 7.21
CA ALA A 301 12.18 -9.71 7.55
C ALA A 301 11.11 -10.19 6.54
N TRP A 302 11.43 -10.19 5.24
CA TRP A 302 10.55 -10.70 4.19
C TRP A 302 10.33 -12.21 4.28
N LYS A 303 11.39 -13.00 4.53
CA LYS A 303 11.29 -14.45 4.76
C LYS A 303 10.41 -14.77 5.96
N ALA A 304 10.56 -14.02 7.05
CA ALA A 304 9.73 -14.17 8.23
C ALA A 304 8.26 -13.84 7.94
N ALA A 305 7.99 -12.70 7.29
CA ALA A 305 6.63 -12.31 6.89
C ALA A 305 6.01 -13.36 5.96
N GLY A 306 6.76 -13.92 5.02
CA GLY A 306 6.30 -14.95 4.09
C GLY A 306 5.80 -16.24 4.73
N ARG A 307 6.31 -16.58 5.92
CA ARG A 307 5.85 -17.75 6.69
C ARG A 307 4.48 -17.55 7.32
N TRP A 308 4.16 -16.33 7.73
CA TRP A 308 3.03 -16.07 8.60
C TRP A 308 1.92 -15.26 7.95
N CYS A 309 2.27 -14.32 7.07
CA CYS A 309 1.31 -13.43 6.40
C CYS A 309 0.77 -14.03 5.10
N ASP A 310 -0.41 -13.61 4.68
CA ASP A 310 -1.04 -14.02 3.44
C ASP A 310 -0.58 -13.16 2.25
N ALA A 311 -0.38 -11.87 2.48
CA ALA A 311 0.29 -10.92 1.60
C ALA A 311 1.17 -9.98 2.44
N ILE A 312 2.18 -9.35 1.83
CA ILE A 312 3.11 -8.51 2.55
C ILE A 312 2.99 -7.07 2.06
N SER A 313 2.75 -6.16 3.00
CA SER A 313 2.52 -4.75 2.71
C SER A 313 3.81 -3.92 2.79
N MET A 314 3.94 -2.94 1.88
CA MET A 314 5.07 -2.02 1.78
C MET A 314 4.60 -0.59 1.53
N ASN A 315 5.05 0.38 2.34
CA ASN A 315 4.99 1.80 2.08
C ASN A 315 6.19 2.16 1.20
N TYR A 316 5.94 2.40 -0.11
CA TYR A 316 7.01 2.41 -1.10
C TYR A 316 7.30 3.82 -1.60
N TYR A 317 8.25 4.46 -0.95
CA TYR A 317 8.72 5.80 -1.26
C TYR A 317 10.10 5.79 -1.94
N ASP A 318 10.63 6.95 -2.24
CA ASP A 318 11.98 7.22 -2.82
C ASP A 318 12.19 6.78 -4.27
N HIS A 319 11.17 6.27 -4.94
CA HIS A 319 11.23 5.84 -6.33
C HIS A 319 10.18 6.55 -7.18
N TRP A 320 10.58 6.98 -8.39
CA TRP A 320 9.65 7.55 -9.36
C TRP A 320 8.76 6.48 -9.99
N SER A 321 9.33 5.30 -10.20
CA SER A 321 8.64 4.09 -10.62
C SER A 321 8.99 2.94 -9.69
N PRO A 322 8.08 2.02 -9.38
CA PRO A 322 8.42 0.78 -8.71
C PRO A 322 9.54 0.05 -9.47
N GLN A 323 10.55 -0.39 -8.73
CA GLN A 323 11.67 -1.12 -9.30
C GLN A 323 11.28 -2.59 -9.47
N LYS A 324 11.36 -3.09 -10.70
CA LYS A 324 11.03 -4.49 -11.02
C LYS A 324 11.84 -5.47 -10.18
N GLU A 325 13.12 -5.16 -9.98
CA GLU A 325 14.06 -5.95 -9.19
C GLU A 325 13.64 -6.04 -7.71
N HIS A 326 13.15 -4.95 -7.11
CA HIS A 326 12.63 -4.97 -5.75
C HIS A 326 11.38 -5.85 -5.63
N LEU A 327 10.41 -5.67 -6.52
CA LEU A 327 9.16 -6.44 -6.51
C LEU A 327 9.43 -7.95 -6.67
N GLN A 328 10.33 -8.32 -7.59
CA GLN A 328 10.74 -9.70 -7.79
C GLN A 328 11.48 -10.24 -6.56
N GLN A 329 12.43 -9.49 -6.02
CA GLN A 329 13.21 -9.86 -4.83
C GLN A 329 12.32 -10.12 -3.60
N TRP A 330 11.32 -9.25 -3.36
CA TRP A 330 10.40 -9.42 -2.25
C TRP A 330 9.57 -10.70 -2.40
N HIS A 331 9.14 -10.98 -3.62
CA HIS A 331 8.46 -12.25 -3.94
C HIS A 331 9.38 -13.45 -3.73
N ASP A 332 10.63 -13.42 -4.24
CA ASP A 332 11.58 -14.52 -4.12
C ASP A 332 11.93 -14.81 -2.66
N TRP A 333 12.04 -13.79 -1.81
CA TRP A 333 12.32 -13.97 -0.38
C TRP A 333 11.12 -14.50 0.41
N SER A 334 9.93 -14.08 0.07
CA SER A 334 8.73 -14.36 0.88
C SER A 334 7.86 -15.49 0.33
N GLY A 335 7.88 -15.74 -0.98
CA GLY A 335 6.92 -16.61 -1.67
C GLY A 335 5.49 -16.06 -1.68
N LYS A 336 5.31 -14.76 -1.39
CA LYS A 336 3.99 -14.11 -1.25
C LYS A 336 3.86 -12.90 -2.18
N PRO A 337 2.62 -12.49 -2.52
CA PRO A 337 2.43 -11.23 -3.22
C PRO A 337 2.66 -10.04 -2.30
N CYS A 338 2.95 -8.90 -2.90
CA CYS A 338 3.03 -7.63 -2.18
C CYS A 338 1.77 -6.78 -2.40
N LEU A 339 1.48 -5.92 -1.42
CA LEU A 339 0.50 -4.84 -1.48
C LEU A 339 1.22 -3.53 -1.18
N ILE A 340 1.22 -2.58 -2.11
CA ILE A 340 1.81 -1.26 -1.88
C ILE A 340 0.79 -0.40 -1.13
N THR A 341 1.08 -0.10 0.12
CA THR A 341 0.13 0.50 1.05
C THR A 341 0.27 1.99 1.24
N GLU A 342 1.35 2.59 0.73
CA GLU A 342 1.50 4.03 0.61
C GLU A 342 2.45 4.40 -0.52
N PHE A 343 2.06 5.40 -1.32
CA PHE A 343 2.89 6.15 -2.25
C PHE A 343 2.17 7.45 -2.63
N TYR A 344 2.91 8.49 -2.93
CA TYR A 344 2.41 9.77 -3.42
C TYR A 344 3.52 10.66 -3.99
N VAL A 345 3.12 11.72 -4.69
CA VAL A 345 3.94 12.89 -4.97
C VAL A 345 3.18 14.17 -4.61
N LYS A 346 3.92 15.25 -4.40
CA LYS A 346 3.42 16.55 -3.92
C LYS A 346 3.39 17.56 -5.07
N GLY A 347 2.26 18.24 -5.30
CA GLY A 347 2.10 19.27 -6.32
C GLY A 347 2.39 20.68 -5.77
N MET A 348 3.20 21.46 -6.48
CA MET A 348 3.51 22.83 -6.06
C MET A 348 2.35 23.80 -6.30
N ASP A 349 1.51 23.53 -7.28
CA ASP A 349 0.33 24.33 -7.61
C ASP A 349 -0.80 24.26 -6.58
N SER A 350 -0.68 23.40 -5.57
CA SER A 350 -1.57 23.37 -4.41
C SER A 350 -1.43 24.59 -3.49
N GLY A 351 -0.32 25.35 -3.60
CA GLY A 351 0.01 26.42 -2.68
C GLY A 351 0.59 25.99 -1.34
N MET A 352 0.71 24.68 -1.07
CA MET A 352 1.34 24.16 0.14
C MET A 352 2.87 24.23 0.05
N ALA A 353 3.55 24.42 1.18
CA ALA A 353 5.01 24.54 1.22
C ALA A 353 5.75 23.24 0.83
N ASN A 354 5.13 22.08 1.04
CA ASN A 354 5.65 20.76 0.65
C ASN A 354 7.01 20.41 1.28
N THR A 355 7.37 20.98 2.44
CA THR A 355 8.67 20.76 3.09
C THR A 355 8.72 19.45 3.86
N SER A 356 7.58 18.93 4.30
CA SER A 356 7.47 17.71 5.10
C SER A 356 7.17 16.48 4.26
N GLY A 357 7.43 15.31 4.85
CA GLY A 357 7.08 14.00 4.31
C GLY A 357 7.94 13.50 3.15
N ALA A 358 7.97 12.18 2.99
CA ALA A 358 8.54 11.50 1.83
C ALA A 358 7.77 11.85 0.54
N GLY A 359 8.17 11.29 -0.56
CA GLY A 359 7.55 11.54 -1.87
C GLY A 359 8.16 12.74 -2.61
N TRP A 360 8.18 12.58 -3.91
CA TRP A 360 8.72 13.57 -4.85
C TRP A 360 7.85 14.83 -4.90
N VAL A 361 8.42 15.92 -5.40
CA VAL A 361 7.71 17.17 -5.67
C VAL A 361 7.63 17.36 -7.18
N VAL A 362 6.44 17.64 -7.70
CA VAL A 362 6.15 17.95 -9.10
C VAL A 362 5.51 19.33 -9.23
N LYS A 363 5.40 19.84 -10.45
CA LYS A 363 4.90 21.21 -10.66
C LYS A 363 3.38 21.31 -10.48
N THR A 364 2.63 20.34 -11.02
CA THR A 364 1.17 20.44 -11.16
C THR A 364 0.42 19.20 -10.67
N GLN A 365 -0.90 19.33 -10.50
CA GLN A 365 -1.80 18.21 -10.21
C GLN A 365 -1.89 17.24 -11.39
N ALA A 366 -1.72 17.72 -12.62
CA ALA A 366 -1.63 16.84 -13.81
C ALA A 366 -0.37 15.95 -13.75
N ASP A 367 0.77 16.50 -13.31
CA ASP A 367 2.00 15.73 -13.09
C ASP A 367 1.83 14.67 -11.99
N ARG A 368 1.06 14.99 -10.93
CA ARG A 368 0.67 14.01 -9.89
C ARG A 368 -0.12 12.85 -10.50
N GLY A 369 -1.05 13.17 -11.40
CA GLY A 369 -1.84 12.19 -12.14
C GLY A 369 -0.99 11.31 -13.05
N ALA A 370 -0.03 11.89 -13.77
CA ALA A 370 0.91 11.15 -14.60
C ALA A 370 1.80 10.21 -13.76
N PHE A 371 2.29 10.67 -12.61
CA PHE A 371 3.01 9.82 -11.66
C PHE A 371 2.16 8.65 -11.18
N TYR A 372 0.87 8.87 -10.82
CA TYR A 372 -0.02 7.80 -10.40
C TYR A 372 -0.14 6.72 -11.47
N GLN A 373 -0.35 7.11 -12.73
CA GLN A 373 -0.44 6.16 -13.83
C GLN A 373 0.87 5.40 -14.03
N ASN A 374 2.00 6.10 -14.05
CA ASN A 374 3.33 5.50 -14.17
C ASN A 374 3.60 4.45 -13.09
N PHE A 375 3.27 4.79 -11.85
CA PHE A 375 3.49 3.92 -10.70
C PHE A 375 2.59 2.68 -10.76
N ALA A 376 1.29 2.85 -11.00
CA ALA A 376 0.34 1.76 -11.08
C ALA A 376 0.63 0.80 -12.25
N LEU A 377 1.02 1.32 -13.42
CA LEU A 377 1.41 0.50 -14.57
C LEU A 377 2.58 -0.43 -14.24
N ALA A 378 3.63 0.08 -13.59
CA ALA A 378 4.77 -0.74 -13.19
C ALA A 378 4.39 -1.81 -12.15
N LEU A 379 3.44 -1.52 -11.26
CA LEU A 379 2.92 -2.51 -10.32
C LEU A 379 2.12 -3.60 -11.04
N LEU A 380 1.30 -3.25 -12.01
CA LEU A 380 0.56 -4.23 -12.81
C LEU A 380 1.49 -5.15 -13.62
N GLU A 381 2.54 -4.61 -14.19
CA GLU A 381 3.54 -5.38 -14.96
C GLU A 381 4.32 -6.37 -14.10
N SER A 382 4.46 -6.12 -12.80
CA SER A 382 5.21 -7.01 -11.90
C SER A 382 4.59 -8.38 -11.72
N LYS A 383 3.28 -8.51 -11.93
CA LYS A 383 2.47 -9.73 -11.66
C LYS A 383 2.49 -10.21 -10.20
N THR A 384 3.35 -9.63 -9.35
CA THR A 384 3.52 -9.99 -7.93
C THR A 384 2.80 -9.02 -6.99
N CYS A 385 2.32 -7.88 -7.50
CA CYS A 385 1.59 -6.89 -6.72
C CYS A 385 0.08 -7.10 -6.85
N VAL A 386 -0.63 -7.23 -5.73
CA VAL A 386 -2.09 -7.44 -5.68
C VAL A 386 -2.89 -6.17 -5.41
N GLY A 387 -2.22 -5.02 -5.38
CA GLY A 387 -2.90 -3.74 -5.23
C GLY A 387 -2.01 -2.62 -4.74
N TRP A 388 -2.58 -1.43 -4.70
CA TRP A 388 -1.91 -0.21 -4.22
C TRP A 388 -2.88 0.76 -3.58
N HIS A 389 -2.41 1.54 -2.59
CA HIS A 389 -3.17 2.59 -1.94
C HIS A 389 -2.43 3.92 -2.05
N TRP A 390 -3.09 4.93 -2.63
CA TRP A 390 -2.57 6.29 -2.63
C TRP A 390 -2.65 6.89 -1.22
N PHE A 391 -1.62 7.54 -0.78
CA PHE A 391 -1.58 8.27 0.47
C PHE A 391 -1.59 9.78 0.19
N LYS A 392 -2.75 10.48 0.39
CA LYS A 392 -3.93 10.09 1.15
C LYS A 392 -5.24 10.74 0.64
N TYR A 393 -6.32 10.60 1.44
CA TYR A 393 -7.65 11.14 1.09
C TYR A 393 -7.67 12.66 0.99
N MET A 394 -7.25 13.40 2.03
CA MET A 394 -7.27 14.87 2.04
C MET A 394 -5.99 15.44 2.64
N ASP A 395 -5.62 16.65 2.21
CA ASP A 395 -4.51 17.39 2.79
C ASP A 395 -4.83 17.84 4.22
N ASN A 396 -3.77 18.10 4.98
CA ASN A 396 -3.91 18.69 6.29
C ASN A 396 -3.91 20.23 6.20
N ASP A 397 -4.48 20.88 7.20
CA ASP A 397 -4.32 22.31 7.41
C ASP A 397 -2.90 22.60 7.93
N PRO A 398 -2.06 23.34 7.19
CA PRO A 398 -0.68 23.62 7.61
C PRO A 398 -0.59 24.39 8.94
N SER A 399 -1.64 25.11 9.34
CA SER A 399 -1.71 25.83 10.61
C SER A 399 -1.92 24.90 11.83
N ASN A 400 -2.35 23.66 11.61
CA ASN A 400 -2.57 22.69 12.66
C ASN A 400 -1.24 22.06 13.12
N THR A 401 -0.65 22.62 14.17
CA THR A 401 0.61 22.13 14.75
C THR A 401 0.51 20.79 15.45
N LYS A 402 -0.72 20.29 15.69
CA LYS A 402 -0.96 18.96 16.30
C LYS A 402 -0.93 17.82 15.26
N THR A 403 -0.99 18.17 13.98
CA THR A 403 -0.85 17.19 12.90
C THR A 403 0.56 16.61 12.91
N ASP A 404 0.67 15.33 12.57
CA ASP A 404 1.95 14.66 12.34
C ASP A 404 2.87 15.51 11.45
N ALA A 405 4.12 15.71 11.90
CA ALA A 405 5.07 16.60 11.25
C ALA A 405 5.34 16.22 9.78
N SER A 406 5.28 14.92 9.43
CA SER A 406 5.47 14.45 8.06
C SER A 406 4.32 14.80 7.12
N ASN A 407 3.16 15.20 7.66
CA ASN A 407 1.94 15.45 6.89
C ASN A 407 1.52 16.92 6.87
N ARG A 408 2.11 17.76 7.71
CA ARG A 408 1.58 19.09 8.04
C ARG A 408 1.39 19.99 6.84
N ASP A 409 2.40 20.13 5.98
CA ASP A 409 2.45 21.10 4.89
C ASP A 409 2.60 20.45 3.51
N SER A 410 2.24 19.18 3.39
CA SER A 410 2.45 18.40 2.18
C SER A 410 1.16 18.13 1.43
N ASN A 411 1.14 18.45 0.14
CA ASN A 411 0.05 18.10 -0.77
C ASN A 411 0.08 16.61 -1.12
N LYS A 412 -0.57 15.82 -0.30
CA LYS A 412 -0.70 14.37 -0.45
C LYS A 412 -2.12 13.95 -0.83
N GLY A 413 -3.10 14.77 -0.42
CA GLY A 413 -4.51 14.52 -0.61
C GLY A 413 -4.94 14.43 -2.07
N ILE A 414 -6.03 13.73 -2.31
CA ILE A 414 -6.83 13.87 -3.53
C ILE A 414 -7.81 15.05 -3.40
N LEU A 415 -8.02 15.52 -2.16
CA LEU A 415 -8.79 16.69 -1.78
C LEU A 415 -7.88 17.64 -0.97
N ASP A 416 -8.16 18.92 -1.02
CA ASP A 416 -7.56 19.89 -0.12
C ASP A 416 -8.12 19.78 1.31
N ALA A 417 -7.59 20.60 2.25
CA ALA A 417 -8.04 20.64 3.65
C ALA A 417 -9.50 21.12 3.84
N ARG A 418 -10.19 21.54 2.77
CA ARG A 418 -11.58 22.00 2.75
C ARG A 418 -12.50 21.11 1.92
N PHE A 419 -12.06 19.91 1.59
CA PHE A 419 -12.73 18.90 0.75
C PHE A 419 -12.91 19.32 -0.72
N ASN A 420 -12.16 20.28 -1.24
CA ASN A 420 -12.18 20.57 -2.67
C ASN A 420 -11.30 19.55 -3.41
N PRO A 421 -11.78 18.97 -4.51
CA PRO A 421 -11.02 18.00 -5.29
C PRO A 421 -9.88 18.68 -6.07
N TYR A 422 -8.87 17.88 -6.43
CA TYR A 422 -7.85 18.25 -7.40
C TYR A 422 -8.19 17.59 -8.76
N PRO A 423 -9.01 18.24 -9.64
CA PRO A 423 -9.59 17.58 -10.81
C PRO A 423 -8.56 16.92 -11.73
N PRO A 424 -7.41 17.56 -12.11
CA PRO A 424 -6.46 16.91 -13.02
C PRO A 424 -5.85 15.61 -12.47
N LEU A 425 -5.63 15.54 -11.14
CA LEU A 425 -5.19 14.31 -10.47
C LEU A 425 -6.30 13.24 -10.53
N LEU A 426 -7.53 13.60 -10.18
CA LEU A 426 -8.66 12.67 -10.14
C LEU A 426 -9.00 12.12 -11.53
N GLU A 427 -8.96 12.93 -12.55
CA GLU A 427 -9.18 12.53 -13.94
C GLU A 427 -8.17 11.46 -14.39
N ALA A 428 -6.89 11.70 -14.10
CA ALA A 428 -5.83 10.74 -14.44
C ALA A 428 -5.96 9.42 -13.66
N MET A 429 -6.30 9.48 -12.36
CA MET A 429 -6.58 8.30 -11.53
C MET A 429 -7.78 7.51 -12.06
N SER A 430 -8.89 8.20 -12.31
CA SER A 430 -10.12 7.63 -12.85
C SER A 430 -9.89 6.94 -14.19
N LYS A 431 -9.15 7.60 -15.10
CA LYS A 431 -8.82 7.08 -16.43
C LYS A 431 -8.11 5.72 -16.37
N LEU A 432 -7.15 5.55 -15.45
CA LEU A 432 -6.46 4.28 -15.26
C LEU A 432 -7.37 3.25 -14.57
N ASN A 433 -8.03 3.63 -13.47
CA ASN A 433 -8.80 2.70 -12.67
C ASN A 433 -9.98 2.09 -13.45
N HIS A 434 -10.63 2.85 -14.34
CA HIS A 434 -11.68 2.33 -15.23
C HIS A 434 -11.17 1.28 -16.21
N ARG A 435 -9.87 1.26 -16.51
CA ARG A 435 -9.23 0.34 -17.44
C ARG A 435 -8.41 -0.75 -16.75
N LEU A 436 -8.48 -0.85 -15.43
CA LEU A 436 -7.62 -1.72 -14.61
C LEU A 436 -7.52 -3.14 -15.15
N TYR A 437 -8.64 -3.83 -15.31
CA TYR A 437 -8.65 -5.23 -15.73
C TYR A 437 -8.32 -5.42 -17.22
N PRO A 438 -8.88 -4.64 -18.15
CA PRO A 438 -8.45 -4.69 -19.55
C PRO A 438 -6.96 -4.37 -19.74
N LEU A 439 -6.37 -3.51 -18.90
CA LEU A 439 -4.92 -3.24 -18.90
C LEU A 439 -4.11 -4.48 -18.53
N ILE A 440 -4.56 -5.24 -17.53
CA ILE A 440 -3.89 -6.48 -17.13
C ILE A 440 -3.83 -7.46 -18.28
N ASP A 441 -4.96 -7.68 -18.96
CA ASP A 441 -5.03 -8.59 -20.09
C ASP A 441 -4.10 -8.13 -21.24
N HIS A 442 -4.06 -6.82 -21.50
CA HIS A 442 -3.17 -6.24 -22.51
C HIS A 442 -1.68 -6.44 -22.14
N LEU A 443 -1.30 -6.13 -20.89
CA LEU A 443 0.08 -6.25 -20.43
C LEU A 443 0.55 -7.70 -20.36
N ASP A 444 -0.32 -8.64 -19.99
CA ASP A 444 0.01 -10.06 -19.91
C ASP A 444 0.17 -10.68 -21.31
N THR A 445 -0.64 -10.25 -22.29
CA THR A 445 -0.54 -10.71 -23.68
C THR A 445 0.70 -10.13 -24.38
N ALA A 446 1.00 -8.84 -24.18
CA ALA A 446 2.17 -8.19 -24.78
C ALA A 446 3.50 -8.83 -24.30
N ASN A 447 3.57 -9.24 -23.04
CA ASN A 447 4.75 -9.91 -22.47
C ASN A 447 4.87 -11.40 -22.87
N GLY A 448 3.77 -12.03 -23.31
CA GLY A 448 3.76 -13.44 -23.78
C GLY A 448 4.29 -13.64 -25.21
N ASN A 449 4.30 -12.60 -26.02
CA ASN A 449 4.78 -12.66 -27.42
C ASN A 449 6.29 -12.33 -27.58
N GLY A 450 7.00 -12.11 -26.49
CA GLY A 450 8.42 -11.74 -26.46
C GLY A 450 9.36 -12.81 -25.87
N SER A 451 8.89 -14.03 -25.65
CA SER A 451 9.68 -15.15 -25.11
C SER A 451 9.94 -16.25 -26.15
#